data_ae1748c1cb92e9edf80929788f8776b1
#
_entry.id   ae1748c1cb92e9edf80929788f8776b1
#
_cell.length_a   1.000
_cell.length_b   1.000
_cell.length_c   1.000
_cell.angle_alpha   90.00
_cell.angle_beta   90.00
_cell.angle_gamma   90.00
#
_symmetry.space_group_name_H-M   'P 1'
#
loop_
_entity.id
_entity.type
_entity.pdbx_description
1 polymer ?
#
loop_
_entity_poly.entity_id
_entity_poly.type
_entity_poly.pdbx_seq_one_letter_code
_entity_poly.pdbx_strand_id
1 'polypeptide(L)'
;MGFAGLIEQVGLADIHARVLAGERLSVDDGLRLYACDDLPVLGYLANLVRERKNGDAAYYVRNQHINYTNICNKLCKFCSFYVKPKDEKGYVLTPQQVGARVREYEEFPITEIHMVGGVNPKLPYDYYLDVLRAMKEARPGVRLKAFTMIEVAQIQRIAKKPLEEVFADMKEAGLESLPGGGAEVFSERVQGDLFWTKSDSEEWLRIAAVAHRCGLSSNATMLYGHIENTEEKIYHLSRLREVQDETGGFLCYIPLSFHPERTELEQLPGPTGCLDLKEVAVGRLMLDNFPHVKTFWIMNTIEISQTALWYGADDIDGTVMDYEITRKRQEETQQRLTQRELLERIVEAGRAPVERDSLYNVVADGAELLPEVAGGTAAGGAGGTAAGRAG
;
A
#
# COMPACT_ATOMS: atom_id res chain seq x y z
N MET A 1 -29.71 19.97 -11.98
CA MET A 1 -29.60 19.88 -10.51
C MET A 1 -28.14 20.08 -10.16
N GLY A 2 -27.80 21.02 -9.27
CA GLY A 2 -26.39 21.20 -8.84
C GLY A 2 -25.96 20.12 -7.86
N PHE A 3 -24.62 20.00 -7.59
CA PHE A 3 -24.06 18.98 -6.68
C PHE A 3 -24.69 19.03 -5.27
N ALA A 4 -25.01 20.21 -4.75
CA ALA A 4 -25.72 20.36 -3.46
C ALA A 4 -27.08 19.64 -3.44
N GLY A 5 -27.84 19.71 -4.52
CA GLY A 5 -29.12 19.01 -4.63
C GLY A 5 -28.98 17.49 -4.69
N LEU A 6 -27.89 16.96 -5.28
CA LEU A 6 -27.60 15.52 -5.25
C LEU A 6 -27.27 15.04 -3.83
N ILE A 7 -26.45 15.81 -3.09
CA ILE A 7 -26.08 15.51 -1.71
C ILE A 7 -27.31 15.45 -0.80
N GLU A 8 -28.28 16.38 -0.96
CA GLU A 8 -29.55 16.35 -0.24
C GLU A 8 -30.39 15.12 -0.62
N GLN A 9 -30.46 14.81 -1.90
CA GLN A 9 -31.23 13.65 -2.40
C GLN A 9 -30.73 12.31 -1.85
N VAL A 10 -29.41 12.13 -1.69
CA VAL A 10 -28.82 10.91 -1.11
C VAL A 10 -28.79 10.94 0.43
N GLY A 11 -29.32 12.00 1.06
CA GLY A 11 -29.40 12.08 2.53
C GLY A 11 -28.08 12.29 3.25
N LEU A 12 -27.09 12.93 2.61
CA LEU A 12 -25.75 13.19 3.17
C LEU A 12 -25.46 14.67 3.45
N ALA A 13 -26.48 15.55 3.47
CA ALA A 13 -26.29 16.99 3.65
C ALA A 13 -25.61 17.35 4.98
N ASP A 14 -25.93 16.66 6.07
CA ASP A 14 -25.30 16.83 7.38
C ASP A 14 -23.84 16.36 7.40
N ILE A 15 -23.53 15.25 6.73
CA ILE A 15 -22.14 14.78 6.56
C ILE A 15 -21.34 15.77 5.73
N HIS A 16 -21.91 16.31 4.64
CA HIS A 16 -21.28 17.35 3.83
C HIS A 16 -20.94 18.59 4.68
N ALA A 17 -21.88 19.06 5.50
CA ALA A 17 -21.64 20.21 6.37
C ALA A 17 -20.47 19.96 7.35
N ARG A 18 -20.39 18.76 7.96
CA ARG A 18 -19.27 18.38 8.82
C ARG A 18 -17.95 18.28 8.05
N VAL A 19 -17.95 17.69 6.87
CA VAL A 19 -16.77 17.62 6.00
C VAL A 19 -16.25 19.03 5.68
N LEU A 20 -17.15 19.97 5.33
CA LEU A 20 -16.77 21.37 5.09
C LEU A 20 -16.20 22.04 6.33
N ALA A 21 -16.78 21.77 7.52
CA ALA A 21 -16.31 22.28 8.80
C ALA A 21 -14.99 21.64 9.27
N GLY A 22 -14.55 20.54 8.66
CA GLY A 22 -13.38 19.77 9.09
C GLY A 22 -13.65 18.95 10.35
N GLU A 23 -14.90 18.64 10.61
CA GLU A 23 -15.32 17.86 11.78
C GLU A 23 -15.12 16.36 11.53
N ARG A 24 -14.78 15.64 12.60
CA ARG A 24 -14.63 14.18 12.58
C ARG A 24 -15.98 13.50 12.38
N LEU A 25 -16.02 12.54 11.47
CA LEU A 25 -17.20 11.72 11.21
C LEU A 25 -17.31 10.59 12.25
N SER A 26 -18.55 10.29 12.63
CA SER A 26 -18.89 9.19 13.54
C SER A 26 -18.88 7.82 12.84
N VAL A 27 -18.97 6.75 13.63
CA VAL A 27 -19.17 5.38 13.12
C VAL A 27 -20.46 5.31 12.30
N ASP A 28 -21.56 5.92 12.77
CA ASP A 28 -22.86 5.93 12.06
C ASP A 28 -22.76 6.69 10.72
N ASP A 29 -21.97 7.76 10.67
CA ASP A 29 -21.71 8.45 9.40
C ASP A 29 -20.97 7.53 8.41
N GLY A 30 -19.99 6.78 8.88
CA GLY A 30 -19.27 5.80 8.07
C GLY A 30 -20.18 4.71 7.51
N LEU A 31 -21.12 4.20 8.30
CA LEU A 31 -22.13 3.24 7.83
C LEU A 31 -23.04 3.85 6.75
N ARG A 32 -23.46 5.11 6.93
CA ARG A 32 -24.25 5.84 5.92
C ARG A 32 -23.46 6.09 4.64
N LEU A 33 -22.17 6.39 4.72
CA LEU A 33 -21.29 6.55 3.56
C LEU A 33 -21.18 5.24 2.77
N TYR A 34 -21.00 4.11 3.43
CA TYR A 34 -21.00 2.80 2.75
C TYR A 34 -22.37 2.45 2.13
N ALA A 35 -23.47 2.84 2.77
CA ALA A 35 -24.81 2.63 2.25
C ALA A 35 -25.18 3.55 1.07
N CYS A 36 -24.39 4.59 0.81
CA CYS A 36 -24.60 5.50 -0.32
C CYS A 36 -24.17 4.83 -1.64
N ASP A 37 -25.09 4.76 -2.60
CA ASP A 37 -24.82 4.22 -3.93
C ASP A 37 -24.38 5.29 -4.96
N ASP A 38 -24.45 6.58 -4.60
CA ASP A 38 -24.00 7.67 -5.44
C ASP A 38 -22.48 7.87 -5.31
N LEU A 39 -21.73 7.14 -6.11
CA LEU A 39 -20.28 7.15 -6.10
C LEU A 39 -19.68 8.56 -6.39
N PRO A 40 -20.19 9.34 -7.34
CA PRO A 40 -19.78 10.74 -7.54
C PRO A 40 -19.91 11.62 -6.29
N VAL A 41 -20.98 11.47 -5.51
CA VAL A 41 -21.14 12.22 -4.24
C VAL A 41 -20.06 11.81 -3.24
N LEU A 42 -19.80 10.52 -3.08
CA LEU A 42 -18.72 10.04 -2.20
C LEU A 42 -17.36 10.57 -2.64
N GLY A 43 -17.06 10.51 -3.94
CA GLY A 43 -15.83 11.06 -4.51
C GLY A 43 -15.66 12.55 -4.24
N TYR A 44 -16.72 13.34 -4.46
CA TYR A 44 -16.70 14.76 -4.17
C TYR A 44 -16.39 15.05 -2.69
N LEU A 45 -17.08 14.39 -1.77
CA LEU A 45 -16.86 14.58 -0.32
C LEU A 45 -15.42 14.22 0.07
N ALA A 46 -14.92 13.10 -0.43
CA ALA A 46 -13.56 12.65 -0.14
C ALA A 46 -12.50 13.57 -0.76
N ASN A 47 -12.76 14.10 -1.96
CA ASN A 47 -11.86 15.03 -2.63
C ASN A 47 -11.76 16.37 -1.89
N LEU A 48 -12.84 16.88 -1.28
CA LEU A 48 -12.78 18.06 -0.40
C LEU A 48 -11.77 17.88 0.75
N VAL A 49 -11.77 16.69 1.39
CA VAL A 49 -10.82 16.38 2.46
C VAL A 49 -9.40 16.24 1.90
N ARG A 50 -9.25 15.56 0.78
CA ARG A 50 -7.98 15.35 0.09
C ARG A 50 -7.32 16.67 -0.29
N GLU A 51 -8.06 17.58 -0.94
CA GLU A 51 -7.53 18.88 -1.37
C GLU A 51 -7.18 19.79 -0.19
N ARG A 52 -7.96 19.73 0.89
CA ARG A 52 -7.62 20.47 2.13
C ARG A 52 -6.28 20.03 2.72
N LYS A 53 -5.94 18.73 2.63
CA LYS A 53 -4.71 18.16 3.20
C LYS A 53 -3.50 18.32 2.29
N ASN A 54 -3.66 18.05 1.00
CA ASN A 54 -2.56 17.86 0.07
C ASN A 54 -2.62 18.79 -1.16
N GLY A 55 -3.59 19.72 -1.24
CA GLY A 55 -3.75 20.58 -2.39
C GLY A 55 -3.91 19.78 -3.68
N ASP A 56 -3.20 20.14 -4.75
CA ASP A 56 -3.19 19.41 -6.02
C ASP A 56 -2.12 18.34 -6.11
N ALA A 57 -1.25 18.19 -5.09
CA ALA A 57 -0.18 17.23 -5.12
C ALA A 57 -0.70 15.79 -5.21
N ALA A 58 -0.14 14.99 -6.11
CA ALA A 58 -0.31 13.55 -6.15
C ALA A 58 1.07 12.90 -6.07
N TYR A 59 1.26 12.13 -5.00
CA TYR A 59 2.56 11.56 -4.66
C TYR A 59 2.81 10.26 -5.42
N TYR A 60 4.09 10.04 -5.74
CA TYR A 60 4.61 8.77 -6.25
C TYR A 60 6.00 8.50 -5.69
N VAL A 61 6.45 7.24 -5.78
CA VAL A 61 7.76 6.81 -5.29
C VAL A 61 8.49 5.96 -6.35
N ARG A 62 9.80 6.08 -6.41
CA ARG A 62 10.62 5.12 -7.19
C ARG A 62 11.06 4.00 -6.24
N ASN A 63 10.37 2.87 -6.30
CA ASN A 63 10.59 1.78 -5.36
C ASN A 63 10.90 0.46 -6.04
N GLN A 64 11.66 -0.36 -5.32
CA GLN A 64 11.89 -1.77 -5.61
C GLN A 64 11.26 -2.62 -4.52
N HIS A 65 10.59 -3.70 -4.92
CA HIS A 65 10.04 -4.70 -4.00
C HIS A 65 10.99 -5.89 -3.87
N ILE A 66 11.14 -6.41 -2.65
CA ILE A 66 11.92 -7.63 -2.38
C ILE A 66 11.07 -8.55 -1.53
N ASN A 67 10.85 -9.77 -2.03
CA ASN A 67 10.25 -10.83 -1.26
C ASN A 67 11.34 -11.83 -0.86
N TYR A 68 11.82 -11.76 0.39
CA TYR A 68 12.96 -12.53 0.84
C TYR A 68 12.66 -14.02 1.08
N THR A 69 11.37 -14.38 1.25
CA THR A 69 10.91 -15.77 1.36
C THR A 69 9.41 -15.86 1.07
N ASN A 70 8.97 -16.95 0.43
CA ASN A 70 7.57 -17.30 0.28
C ASN A 70 7.11 -18.35 1.29
N ILE A 71 8.02 -18.91 2.11
CA ILE A 71 7.67 -19.90 3.13
C ILE A 71 6.92 -19.20 4.27
N CYS A 72 5.69 -19.65 4.55
CA CYS A 72 4.85 -19.05 5.58
C CYS A 72 4.10 -20.11 6.39
N ASN A 73 3.98 -19.91 7.70
CA ASN A 73 3.20 -20.76 8.59
C ASN A 73 1.82 -20.16 8.95
N LYS A 74 1.41 -19.07 8.31
CA LYS A 74 0.16 -18.36 8.64
C LYS A 74 -1.06 -18.86 7.87
N LEU A 75 -0.87 -19.60 6.78
CA LEU A 75 -1.91 -20.35 6.06
C LEU A 75 -3.17 -19.52 5.74
N CYS A 76 -3.01 -18.26 5.35
CA CYS A 76 -4.14 -17.40 5.03
C CYS A 76 -4.83 -17.84 3.75
N LYS A 77 -6.14 -18.08 3.79
CA LYS A 77 -6.92 -18.61 2.66
C LYS A 77 -6.96 -17.68 1.44
N PHE A 78 -6.75 -16.38 1.64
CA PHE A 78 -6.72 -15.36 0.57
C PHE A 78 -5.34 -15.14 -0.06
N CYS A 79 -4.28 -15.78 0.43
CA CYS A 79 -2.92 -15.50 -0.01
C CYS A 79 -2.48 -16.50 -1.08
N SER A 80 -2.19 -15.99 -2.29
CA SER A 80 -1.65 -16.80 -3.40
C SER A 80 -0.12 -16.88 -3.42
N PHE A 81 0.56 -16.14 -2.54
CA PHE A 81 2.02 -16.04 -2.53
C PHE A 81 2.70 -17.14 -1.70
N TYR A 82 2.11 -17.51 -0.56
CA TYR A 82 2.80 -18.39 0.38
C TYR A 82 2.88 -19.83 -0.10
N VAL A 83 3.92 -20.51 0.35
CA VAL A 83 4.01 -21.97 0.37
C VAL A 83 4.18 -22.47 1.80
N LYS A 84 3.75 -23.72 2.06
CA LYS A 84 3.89 -24.33 3.39
C LYS A 84 5.37 -24.63 3.69
N PRO A 85 5.78 -24.65 4.97
CA PRO A 85 7.10 -25.13 5.34
C PRO A 85 7.34 -26.56 4.80
N LYS A 86 8.49 -26.79 4.16
CA LYS A 86 8.92 -28.03 3.46
C LYS A 86 8.35 -28.21 2.04
N ASP A 87 7.60 -27.26 1.48
CA ASP A 87 7.23 -27.29 0.07
C ASP A 87 8.48 -27.08 -0.79
N GLU A 88 8.60 -27.83 -1.88
CA GLU A 88 9.75 -27.76 -2.81
C GLU A 88 9.84 -26.42 -3.55
N LYS A 89 8.70 -25.68 -3.65
CA LYS A 89 8.65 -24.33 -4.23
C LYS A 89 9.05 -23.24 -3.24
N GLY A 90 9.35 -23.64 -2.00
CA GLY A 90 9.77 -22.71 -0.95
C GLY A 90 11.19 -22.21 -1.17
N TYR A 91 11.38 -20.89 -1.05
CA TYR A 91 12.70 -20.28 -1.09
C TYR A 91 12.96 -19.36 0.09
N VAL A 92 14.24 -19.15 0.35
CA VAL A 92 14.75 -18.12 1.27
C VAL A 92 15.96 -17.50 0.59
N LEU A 93 15.95 -16.19 0.39
CA LEU A 93 17.12 -15.47 -0.09
C LEU A 93 18.11 -15.30 1.06
N THR A 94 19.39 -15.57 0.82
CA THR A 94 20.43 -15.21 1.79
C THR A 94 20.60 -13.67 1.84
N PRO A 95 21.19 -13.11 2.91
CA PRO A 95 21.49 -11.68 2.94
C PRO A 95 22.29 -11.20 1.72
N GLN A 96 23.24 -12.00 1.25
CA GLN A 96 24.04 -11.71 0.04
C GLN A 96 23.17 -11.68 -1.23
N GLN A 97 22.21 -12.60 -1.35
CA GLN A 97 21.25 -12.61 -2.46
C GLN A 97 20.30 -11.40 -2.41
N VAL A 98 19.87 -10.99 -1.22
CA VAL A 98 19.07 -9.75 -1.05
C VAL A 98 19.86 -8.53 -1.49
N GLY A 99 21.11 -8.39 -1.05
CA GLY A 99 22.00 -7.32 -1.51
C GLY A 99 22.26 -7.35 -3.02
N ALA A 100 22.41 -8.54 -3.62
CA ALA A 100 22.53 -8.69 -5.07
C ALA A 100 21.29 -8.22 -5.82
N ARG A 101 20.08 -8.58 -5.33
CA ARG A 101 18.80 -8.09 -5.89
C ARG A 101 18.69 -6.56 -5.86
N VAL A 102 19.16 -5.93 -4.79
CA VAL A 102 19.18 -4.45 -4.71
C VAL A 102 20.07 -3.85 -5.80
N ARG A 103 21.23 -4.47 -6.09
CA ARG A 103 22.17 -4.01 -7.13
C ARG A 103 21.69 -4.25 -8.55
N GLU A 104 20.77 -5.19 -8.81
CA GLU A 104 20.20 -5.41 -10.16
C GLU A 104 19.59 -4.14 -10.77
N TYR A 105 19.18 -3.18 -9.92
CA TYR A 105 18.60 -1.90 -10.33
C TYR A 105 19.49 -0.70 -9.97
N GLU A 106 20.80 -0.88 -9.90
CA GLU A 106 21.75 0.19 -9.52
C GLU A 106 21.65 1.41 -10.44
N GLU A 107 21.41 1.20 -11.73
CA GLU A 107 21.24 2.28 -12.72
C GLU A 107 19.93 3.07 -12.55
N PHE A 108 18.97 2.53 -11.82
CA PHE A 108 17.68 3.21 -11.56
C PHE A 108 17.76 3.96 -10.23
N PRO A 109 17.46 5.25 -10.21
CA PRO A 109 17.57 6.06 -8.99
C PRO A 109 16.37 5.83 -8.05
N ILE A 110 16.22 4.61 -7.50
CA ILE A 110 15.17 4.28 -6.52
C ILE A 110 15.39 5.01 -5.20
N THR A 111 14.30 5.40 -4.54
CA THR A 111 14.30 6.10 -3.25
C THR A 111 13.81 5.23 -2.10
N GLU A 112 13.14 4.11 -2.40
CA GLU A 112 12.60 3.18 -1.42
C GLU A 112 12.86 1.72 -1.82
N ILE A 113 13.26 0.89 -0.85
CA ILE A 113 13.15 -0.56 -0.93
C ILE A 113 12.02 -1.00 0.00
N HIS A 114 11.05 -1.70 -0.57
CA HIS A 114 9.93 -2.30 0.14
C HIS A 114 10.15 -3.81 0.27
N MET A 115 10.40 -4.29 1.48
CA MET A 115 10.69 -5.71 1.70
C MET A 115 9.66 -6.35 2.62
N VAL A 116 9.02 -7.40 2.14
CA VAL A 116 8.10 -8.26 2.91
C VAL A 116 8.25 -9.71 2.47
N GLY A 117 7.86 -10.64 3.33
CA GLY A 117 7.93 -12.06 3.00
C GLY A 117 6.93 -12.91 3.78
N GLY A 118 7.00 -14.21 3.57
CA GLY A 118 6.29 -15.18 4.37
C GLY A 118 6.85 -15.24 5.81
N VAL A 119 5.99 -15.57 6.77
CA VAL A 119 6.42 -15.78 8.15
C VAL A 119 7.06 -17.16 8.27
N ASN A 120 8.37 -17.22 8.03
CA ASN A 120 9.14 -18.46 8.07
C ASN A 120 9.57 -18.76 9.51
N PRO A 121 9.09 -19.85 10.14
CA PRO A 121 9.40 -20.15 11.54
C PRO A 121 10.84 -20.65 11.79
N LYS A 122 11.62 -20.87 10.72
CA LYS A 122 12.98 -21.45 10.83
C LYS A 122 14.10 -20.41 10.72
N LEU A 123 13.79 -19.17 10.34
CA LEU A 123 14.80 -18.13 10.20
C LEU A 123 15.26 -17.65 11.58
N PRO A 124 16.56 -17.56 11.85
CA PRO A 124 17.09 -17.05 13.11
C PRO A 124 16.95 -15.53 13.18
N TYR A 125 17.03 -14.96 14.38
CA TYR A 125 16.89 -13.52 14.61
C TYR A 125 17.89 -12.70 13.79
N ASP A 126 19.16 -13.11 13.80
CA ASP A 126 20.24 -12.37 13.13
C ASP A 126 20.02 -12.27 11.60
N TYR A 127 19.34 -13.26 11.00
CA TYR A 127 18.98 -13.20 9.58
C TYR A 127 18.23 -11.91 9.20
N TYR A 128 17.27 -11.49 10.04
CA TYR A 128 16.47 -10.30 9.77
C TYR A 128 17.30 -9.01 9.86
N LEU A 129 18.27 -8.97 10.76
CA LEU A 129 19.20 -7.84 10.86
C LEU A 129 20.20 -7.83 9.69
N ASP A 130 20.69 -9.00 9.30
CA ASP A 130 21.67 -9.13 8.23
C ASP A 130 21.09 -8.78 6.85
N VAL A 131 19.82 -9.08 6.57
CA VAL A 131 19.18 -8.65 5.32
C VAL A 131 19.01 -7.11 5.27
N LEU A 132 18.70 -6.45 6.39
CA LEU A 132 18.66 -4.98 6.45
C LEU A 132 20.04 -4.37 6.18
N ARG A 133 21.09 -4.90 6.85
CA ARG A 133 22.49 -4.45 6.65
C ARG A 133 22.92 -4.64 5.20
N ALA A 134 22.62 -5.81 4.61
CA ALA A 134 22.97 -6.11 3.22
C ALA A 134 22.30 -5.16 2.21
N MET A 135 21.05 -4.75 2.45
CA MET A 135 20.38 -3.74 1.62
C MET A 135 21.01 -2.36 1.78
N LYS A 136 21.33 -1.93 3.00
CA LYS A 136 22.02 -0.64 3.26
C LYS A 136 23.44 -0.62 2.70
N GLU A 137 24.18 -1.74 2.78
CA GLU A 137 25.50 -1.85 2.15
C GLU A 137 25.40 -1.77 0.62
N ALA A 138 24.41 -2.46 0.04
CA ALA A 138 24.20 -2.43 -1.41
C ALA A 138 23.79 -1.05 -1.92
N ARG A 139 23.02 -0.27 -1.13
CA ARG A 139 22.50 1.05 -1.51
C ARG A 139 22.31 1.97 -0.29
N PRO A 140 23.38 2.63 0.18
CA PRO A 140 23.37 3.38 1.44
C PRO A 140 22.32 4.52 1.51
N GLY A 141 22.05 5.18 0.38
CA GLY A 141 21.14 6.32 0.29
C GLY A 141 19.66 5.96 0.21
N VAL A 142 19.30 4.68 0.04
CA VAL A 142 17.90 4.26 -0.13
C VAL A 142 17.21 4.13 1.22
N ARG A 143 15.91 4.46 1.28
CA ARG A 143 15.06 4.23 2.45
C ARG A 143 14.60 2.78 2.51
N LEU A 144 14.70 2.16 3.70
CA LEU A 144 14.23 0.80 3.93
C LEU A 144 12.88 0.79 4.63
N LYS A 145 11.88 0.24 3.94
CA LYS A 145 10.56 -0.09 4.46
C LYS A 145 10.43 -1.61 4.49
N ALA A 146 10.48 -2.21 5.67
CA ALA A 146 10.53 -3.67 5.78
C ALA A 146 9.72 -4.21 6.95
N PHE A 147 9.31 -5.47 6.83
CA PHE A 147 8.63 -6.30 7.82
C PHE A 147 7.27 -5.76 8.29
N THR A 148 6.23 -6.48 7.95
CA THR A 148 4.87 -6.24 8.46
C THR A 148 4.80 -6.49 9.97
N MET A 149 3.76 -5.99 10.64
CA MET A 149 3.56 -6.25 12.07
C MET A 149 3.46 -7.75 12.38
N ILE A 150 2.96 -8.56 11.44
CA ILE A 150 2.89 -10.02 11.59
C ILE A 150 4.28 -10.67 11.53
N GLU A 151 5.17 -10.16 10.68
CA GLU A 151 6.57 -10.59 10.65
C GLU A 151 7.29 -10.17 11.93
N VAL A 152 7.10 -8.92 12.38
CA VAL A 152 7.66 -8.39 13.62
C VAL A 152 7.21 -9.19 14.85
N ALA A 153 5.93 -9.60 14.92
CA ALA A 153 5.45 -10.51 15.97
C ALA A 153 6.24 -11.81 16.02
N GLN A 154 6.54 -12.40 14.87
CA GLN A 154 7.36 -13.61 14.79
C GLN A 154 8.82 -13.33 15.15
N ILE A 155 9.39 -12.24 14.67
CA ILE A 155 10.77 -11.84 14.96
C ILE A 155 10.95 -11.62 16.47
N GLN A 156 10.00 -10.94 17.12
CA GLN A 156 10.00 -10.77 18.57
C GLN A 156 10.01 -12.10 19.32
N ARG A 157 9.16 -13.06 18.88
CA ARG A 157 9.10 -14.41 19.50
C ARG A 157 10.42 -15.16 19.39
N ILE A 158 11.12 -15.02 18.26
CA ILE A 158 12.42 -15.64 18.02
C ILE A 158 13.50 -14.95 18.86
N ALA A 159 13.51 -13.63 18.88
CA ALA A 159 14.48 -12.81 19.63
C ALA A 159 14.36 -13.00 21.15
N LYS A 160 13.16 -13.30 21.66
CA LYS A 160 12.83 -13.35 23.10
C LYS A 160 13.23 -12.08 23.84
N LYS A 161 13.08 -10.93 23.17
CA LYS A 161 13.39 -9.59 23.65
C LYS A 161 12.11 -8.75 23.77
N PRO A 162 12.09 -7.68 24.60
CA PRO A 162 11.09 -6.62 24.49
C PRO A 162 11.02 -6.09 23.07
N LEU A 163 9.84 -5.63 22.65
CA LEU A 163 9.62 -5.14 21.28
C LEU A 163 10.45 -3.89 20.97
N GLU A 164 10.63 -3.04 21.98
CA GLU A 164 11.46 -1.83 21.91
C GLU A 164 12.93 -2.14 21.59
N GLU A 165 13.48 -3.21 22.17
CA GLU A 165 14.84 -3.67 21.87
C GLU A 165 14.93 -4.25 20.46
N VAL A 166 13.92 -5.00 20.03
CA VAL A 166 13.85 -5.53 18.65
C VAL A 166 13.85 -4.37 17.65
N PHE A 167 13.06 -3.31 17.90
CA PHE A 167 13.05 -2.14 17.02
C PHE A 167 14.35 -1.33 17.08
N ALA A 168 15.00 -1.26 18.24
CA ALA A 168 16.32 -0.63 18.36
C ALA A 168 17.36 -1.35 17.49
N ASP A 169 17.43 -2.69 17.60
CA ASP A 169 18.34 -3.54 16.78
C ASP A 169 18.03 -3.38 15.27
N MET A 170 16.75 -3.37 14.87
CA MET A 170 16.34 -3.20 13.48
C MET A 170 16.69 -1.80 12.94
N LYS A 171 16.52 -0.75 13.74
CA LYS A 171 16.91 0.63 13.36
C LYS A 171 18.42 0.73 13.18
N GLU A 172 19.20 0.15 14.08
CA GLU A 172 20.65 0.09 13.93
C GLU A 172 21.07 -0.67 12.67
N ALA A 173 20.32 -1.72 12.29
CA ALA A 173 20.53 -2.46 11.04
C ALA A 173 20.05 -1.70 9.79
N GLY A 174 19.34 -0.56 9.93
CA GLY A 174 18.94 0.31 8.83
C GLY A 174 17.45 0.38 8.53
N LEU A 175 16.57 -0.20 9.35
CA LEU A 175 15.11 -0.06 9.20
C LEU A 175 14.67 1.39 9.46
N GLU A 176 13.83 1.94 8.57
CA GLU A 176 13.35 3.33 8.68
C GLU A 176 11.82 3.43 8.77
N SER A 177 11.09 2.47 8.20
CA SER A 177 9.62 2.41 8.29
C SER A 177 9.10 0.98 8.09
N LEU A 178 7.84 0.76 8.44
CA LEU A 178 7.17 -0.53 8.26
C LEU A 178 6.02 -0.43 7.23
N PRO A 179 5.82 -1.49 6.42
CA PRO A 179 4.72 -1.57 5.46
C PRO A 179 3.41 -1.91 6.10
N GLY A 180 2.46 -1.46 6.37
CA GLY A 180 1.24 -1.77 7.14
C GLY A 180 0.50 -3.07 6.82
N GLY A 181 1.08 -3.97 6.04
CA GLY A 181 0.45 -5.23 5.66
C GLY A 181 0.17 -6.18 6.84
N GLY A 182 -0.69 -7.16 6.59
CA GLY A 182 -1.03 -8.20 7.57
C GLY A 182 -2.19 -7.85 8.51
N ALA A 183 -2.70 -6.61 8.50
CA ALA A 183 -3.88 -6.21 9.26
C ALA A 183 -5.16 -6.88 8.74
N GLU A 184 -5.26 -7.06 7.46
CA GLU A 184 -6.41 -7.54 6.69
C GLU A 184 -7.66 -6.72 7.03
N VAL A 185 -8.58 -7.26 7.85
CA VAL A 185 -9.67 -6.52 8.50
C VAL A 185 -9.73 -6.91 9.96
N PHE A 186 -9.88 -5.96 10.86
CA PHE A 186 -10.02 -6.23 12.29
C PHE A 186 -11.41 -6.78 12.60
N SER A 187 -11.53 -8.10 12.55
CA SER A 187 -12.73 -8.86 12.81
C SER A 187 -12.37 -10.26 13.30
N GLU A 188 -12.83 -10.62 14.50
CA GLU A 188 -12.62 -11.97 15.03
C GLU A 188 -13.24 -13.03 14.12
N ARG A 189 -14.42 -12.74 13.54
CA ARG A 189 -15.10 -13.65 12.62
C ARG A 189 -14.25 -13.90 11.37
N VAL A 190 -13.83 -12.83 10.69
CA VAL A 190 -13.03 -12.95 9.47
C VAL A 190 -11.68 -13.59 9.77
N GLN A 191 -11.05 -13.25 10.89
CA GLN A 191 -9.81 -13.89 11.34
C GLN A 191 -10.00 -15.39 11.54
N GLY A 192 -11.03 -15.79 12.24
CA GLY A 192 -11.36 -17.20 12.48
C GLY A 192 -11.58 -17.98 11.19
N ASP A 193 -12.23 -17.36 10.21
CA ASP A 193 -12.55 -17.99 8.93
C ASP A 193 -11.36 -18.05 7.95
N LEU A 194 -10.53 -16.98 7.88
CA LEU A 194 -9.57 -16.81 6.80
C LEU A 194 -8.09 -16.87 7.22
N PHE A 195 -7.73 -16.49 8.46
CA PHE A 195 -6.32 -16.35 8.87
C PHE A 195 -6.08 -16.59 10.37
N TRP A 196 -6.74 -17.59 10.93
CA TRP A 196 -6.73 -17.96 12.36
C TRP A 196 -5.34 -18.21 12.98
N THR A 197 -4.30 -18.39 12.18
CA THR A 197 -2.93 -18.60 12.66
C THR A 197 -2.12 -17.32 12.81
N LYS A 198 -2.67 -16.17 12.37
CA LYS A 198 -2.06 -14.86 12.56
C LYS A 198 -2.24 -14.34 13.98
N SER A 199 -1.42 -13.37 14.33
CA SER A 199 -1.69 -12.47 15.46
C SER A 199 -3.03 -11.77 15.29
N ASP A 200 -3.72 -11.54 16.40
CA ASP A 200 -5.00 -10.83 16.40
C ASP A 200 -4.82 -9.32 16.13
N SER A 201 -5.93 -8.65 16.02
CA SER A 201 -5.99 -7.21 15.75
C SER A 201 -5.28 -6.39 16.82
N GLU A 202 -5.43 -6.78 18.09
CA GLU A 202 -4.83 -6.05 19.22
C GLU A 202 -3.31 -6.19 19.23
N GLU A 203 -2.76 -7.38 18.90
CA GLU A 203 -1.30 -7.55 18.77
C GLU A 203 -0.76 -6.72 17.61
N TRP A 204 -1.47 -6.70 16.45
CA TRP A 204 -1.07 -5.88 15.31
C TRP A 204 -1.02 -4.39 15.67
N LEU A 205 -2.08 -3.86 16.29
CA LEU A 205 -2.20 -2.46 16.71
C LEU A 205 -1.15 -2.12 17.78
N ARG A 206 -0.92 -3.01 18.75
CA ARG A 206 0.11 -2.85 19.78
C ARG A 206 1.52 -2.75 19.16
N ILE A 207 1.84 -3.61 18.20
CA ILE A 207 3.15 -3.59 17.53
C ILE A 207 3.32 -2.28 16.77
N ALA A 208 2.30 -1.82 16.04
CA ALA A 208 2.33 -0.54 15.35
C ALA A 208 2.56 0.62 16.33
N ALA A 209 1.80 0.68 17.43
CA ALA A 209 1.94 1.71 18.42
C ALA A 209 3.33 1.72 19.08
N VAL A 210 3.93 0.57 19.37
CA VAL A 210 5.29 0.49 19.91
C VAL A 210 6.32 0.94 18.89
N ALA A 211 6.18 0.53 17.61
CA ALA A 211 7.05 1.00 16.53
C ALA A 211 7.05 2.53 16.44
N HIS A 212 5.86 3.14 16.48
CA HIS A 212 5.70 4.60 16.44
C HIS A 212 6.40 5.28 17.63
N ARG A 213 6.22 4.77 18.86
CA ARG A 213 6.91 5.30 20.05
C ARG A 213 8.43 5.13 19.97
N CYS A 214 8.91 4.12 19.26
CA CYS A 214 10.34 3.95 18.95
C CYS A 214 10.85 4.85 17.81
N GLY A 215 9.99 5.71 17.24
CA GLY A 215 10.34 6.63 16.17
C GLY A 215 10.42 5.97 14.78
N LEU A 216 9.74 4.83 14.59
CA LEU A 216 9.51 4.19 13.30
C LEU A 216 8.09 4.52 12.83
N SER A 217 7.95 5.09 11.66
CA SER A 217 6.63 5.29 11.05
C SER A 217 6.17 4.03 10.31
N SER A 218 4.87 3.93 10.06
CA SER A 218 4.33 2.82 9.26
C SER A 218 3.19 3.26 8.36
N ASN A 219 2.81 2.40 7.40
CA ASN A 219 1.53 2.49 6.74
C ASN A 219 0.49 1.67 7.52
N ALA A 220 -0.78 1.82 7.17
CA ALA A 220 -1.87 0.96 7.59
C ALA A 220 -2.62 0.45 6.37
N THR A 221 -3.08 -0.79 6.38
CA THR A 221 -3.79 -1.41 5.25
C THR A 221 -5.11 -2.01 5.70
N MET A 222 -6.06 -2.13 4.78
CA MET A 222 -7.23 -2.98 4.91
C MET A 222 -7.36 -3.82 3.64
N LEU A 223 -7.49 -5.15 3.76
CA LEU A 223 -7.84 -6.02 2.65
C LEU A 223 -9.37 -6.09 2.58
N TYR A 224 -9.96 -5.74 1.45
CA TYR A 224 -11.41 -5.70 1.25
C TYR A 224 -11.87 -6.50 0.03
N GLY A 225 -13.17 -6.81 -0.01
CA GLY A 225 -13.82 -7.48 -1.13
C GLY A 225 -13.78 -9.00 -1.04
N HIS A 226 -13.62 -9.56 0.17
CA HIS A 226 -13.69 -11.01 0.40
C HIS A 226 -14.99 -11.40 1.15
N ILE A 227 -14.95 -11.53 2.49
CA ILE A 227 -16.13 -11.95 3.29
C ILE A 227 -16.52 -10.95 4.38
N GLU A 228 -15.80 -9.85 4.49
CA GLU A 228 -16.04 -8.79 5.46
C GLU A 228 -17.37 -8.08 5.18
N ASN A 229 -17.99 -7.58 6.23
CA ASN A 229 -19.16 -6.71 6.13
C ASN A 229 -18.79 -5.24 6.39
N THR A 230 -19.77 -4.34 6.23
CA THR A 230 -19.58 -2.90 6.38
C THR A 230 -19.19 -2.50 7.80
N GLU A 231 -19.82 -3.11 8.80
CA GLU A 231 -19.56 -2.84 10.22
C GLU A 231 -18.10 -3.21 10.58
N GLU A 232 -17.61 -4.34 10.08
CA GLU A 232 -16.21 -4.79 10.29
C GLU A 232 -15.20 -3.82 9.65
N LYS A 233 -15.51 -3.29 8.45
CA LYS A 233 -14.67 -2.28 7.79
C LYS A 233 -14.64 -0.97 8.58
N ILE A 234 -15.79 -0.48 9.05
CA ILE A 234 -15.87 0.73 9.88
C ILE A 234 -15.18 0.52 11.23
N TYR A 235 -15.33 -0.64 11.84
CA TYR A 235 -14.58 -0.98 13.05
C TYR A 235 -13.07 -0.92 12.81
N HIS A 236 -12.57 -1.52 11.72
CA HIS A 236 -11.17 -1.48 11.33
C HIS A 236 -10.65 -0.04 11.20
N LEU A 237 -11.36 0.81 10.43
CA LEU A 237 -10.97 2.21 10.26
C LEU A 237 -10.98 2.98 11.59
N SER A 238 -11.95 2.71 12.47
CA SER A 238 -12.04 3.34 13.79
C SER A 238 -10.86 2.97 14.68
N ARG A 239 -10.47 1.69 14.70
CA ARG A 239 -9.31 1.21 15.48
C ARG A 239 -7.99 1.81 14.97
N LEU A 240 -7.81 1.91 13.65
CA LEU A 240 -6.64 2.60 13.08
C LEU A 240 -6.60 4.07 13.48
N ARG A 241 -7.75 4.76 13.44
CA ARG A 241 -7.88 6.16 13.82
C ARG A 241 -7.52 6.40 15.29
N GLU A 242 -7.94 5.50 16.20
CA GLU A 242 -7.60 5.56 17.62
C GLU A 242 -6.09 5.47 17.86
N VAL A 243 -5.40 4.51 17.24
CA VAL A 243 -3.95 4.40 17.35
C VAL A 243 -3.24 5.60 16.72
N GLN A 244 -3.78 6.15 15.62
CA GLN A 244 -3.24 7.36 15.02
C GLN A 244 -3.41 8.58 15.94
N ASP A 245 -4.54 8.72 16.66
CA ASP A 245 -4.73 9.77 17.66
C ASP A 245 -3.71 9.65 18.79
N GLU A 246 -3.37 8.42 19.20
CA GLU A 246 -2.40 8.16 20.27
C GLU A 246 -0.95 8.43 19.84
N THR A 247 -0.58 8.05 18.60
CA THR A 247 0.82 7.93 18.21
C THR A 247 1.27 8.87 17.09
N GLY A 248 0.35 9.25 16.21
CA GLY A 248 0.66 10.04 15.00
C GLY A 248 1.59 9.35 13.99
N GLY A 249 1.87 8.04 14.16
CA GLY A 249 2.94 7.35 13.43
C GLY A 249 2.53 6.70 12.11
N PHE A 250 1.23 6.62 11.79
CA PHE A 250 0.80 6.17 10.48
C PHE A 250 0.99 7.28 9.44
N LEU A 251 1.75 6.97 8.39
CA LEU A 251 2.00 7.88 7.28
C LEU A 251 0.88 7.82 6.24
N CYS A 252 0.37 6.62 5.99
CA CYS A 252 -0.53 6.39 4.87
C CYS A 252 -1.49 5.23 5.15
N TYR A 253 -2.75 5.41 4.73
CA TYR A 253 -3.72 4.32 4.63
C TYR A 253 -3.79 3.78 3.22
N ILE A 254 -3.85 2.45 3.06
CA ILE A 254 -3.84 1.76 1.77
C ILE A 254 -4.97 0.71 1.77
N PRO A 255 -6.12 0.97 1.16
CA PRO A 255 -7.10 -0.06 0.88
C PRO A 255 -6.55 -1.01 -0.19
N LEU A 256 -6.55 -2.31 0.08
CA LEU A 256 -6.02 -3.37 -0.77
C LEU A 256 -7.18 -4.21 -1.33
N SER A 257 -7.32 -4.22 -2.63
CA SER A 257 -8.34 -4.98 -3.35
C SER A 257 -8.00 -6.48 -3.31
N PHE A 258 -8.94 -7.31 -2.87
CA PHE A 258 -8.74 -8.76 -2.82
C PHE A 258 -8.73 -9.37 -4.23
N HIS A 259 -7.77 -10.25 -4.49
CA HIS A 259 -7.67 -11.02 -5.72
C HIS A 259 -7.91 -12.50 -5.43
N PRO A 260 -9.05 -13.07 -5.86
CA PRO A 260 -9.43 -14.46 -5.56
C PRO A 260 -8.58 -15.51 -6.29
N GLU A 261 -7.95 -15.16 -7.42
CA GLU A 261 -7.26 -16.11 -8.28
C GLU A 261 -6.11 -16.82 -7.55
N ARG A 262 -6.10 -18.14 -7.66
CA ARG A 262 -5.12 -19.04 -7.03
C ARG A 262 -5.11 -19.00 -5.51
N THR A 263 -6.23 -18.64 -4.89
CA THR A 263 -6.46 -18.69 -3.44
C THR A 263 -7.50 -19.77 -3.09
N GLU A 264 -7.68 -20.06 -1.81
CA GLU A 264 -8.78 -20.94 -1.36
C GLU A 264 -10.16 -20.28 -1.50
N LEU A 265 -10.22 -19.01 -1.90
CA LEU A 265 -11.43 -18.20 -2.10
C LEU A 265 -11.70 -17.91 -3.58
N GLU A 266 -11.17 -18.72 -4.51
CA GLU A 266 -11.27 -18.50 -5.96
C GLU A 266 -12.73 -18.44 -6.47
N GLN A 267 -13.68 -18.94 -5.69
CA GLN A 267 -15.11 -18.87 -6.00
C GLN A 267 -15.74 -17.50 -5.77
N LEU A 268 -15.08 -16.58 -5.05
CA LEU A 268 -15.60 -15.23 -4.83
C LEU A 268 -15.40 -14.37 -6.09
N PRO A 269 -16.31 -13.42 -6.35
CA PRO A 269 -16.23 -12.61 -7.59
C PRO A 269 -15.07 -11.60 -7.59
N GLY A 270 -14.50 -11.32 -6.43
CA GLY A 270 -13.55 -10.21 -6.24
C GLY A 270 -14.22 -8.82 -6.29
N PRO A 271 -13.49 -7.78 -5.88
CA PRO A 271 -13.98 -6.40 -5.92
C PRO A 271 -14.18 -5.88 -7.35
N THR A 272 -15.05 -4.88 -7.47
CA THR A 272 -15.26 -4.11 -8.70
C THR A 272 -14.59 -2.74 -8.57
N GLY A 273 -14.29 -2.07 -9.69
CA GLY A 273 -13.74 -0.72 -9.66
C GLY A 273 -14.63 0.30 -8.90
N CYS A 274 -15.96 0.11 -8.89
CA CYS A 274 -16.85 0.93 -8.07
C CYS A 274 -16.61 0.72 -6.56
N LEU A 275 -16.40 -0.52 -6.13
CA LEU A 275 -16.05 -0.83 -4.75
C LEU A 275 -14.67 -0.27 -4.41
N ASP A 276 -13.68 -0.42 -5.29
CA ASP A 276 -12.34 0.14 -5.10
C ASP A 276 -12.38 1.65 -4.82
N LEU A 277 -13.13 2.40 -5.63
CA LEU A 277 -13.29 3.86 -5.44
C LEU A 277 -14.06 4.19 -4.15
N LYS A 278 -15.07 3.40 -3.78
CA LYS A 278 -15.82 3.57 -2.53
C LYS A 278 -14.92 3.36 -1.32
N GLU A 279 -14.07 2.33 -1.31
CA GLU A 279 -13.13 2.04 -0.21
C GLU A 279 -12.10 3.17 -0.02
N VAL A 280 -11.58 3.72 -1.10
CA VAL A 280 -10.70 4.90 -1.06
C VAL A 280 -11.43 6.11 -0.47
N ALA A 281 -12.65 6.40 -0.96
CA ALA A 281 -13.41 7.57 -0.54
C ALA A 281 -13.83 7.49 0.94
N VAL A 282 -14.35 6.35 1.39
CA VAL A 282 -14.75 6.15 2.79
C VAL A 282 -13.52 6.14 3.70
N GLY A 283 -12.43 5.49 3.28
CA GLY A 283 -11.16 5.53 4.00
C GLY A 283 -10.66 6.96 4.24
N ARG A 284 -10.66 7.82 3.21
CA ARG A 284 -10.28 9.25 3.34
C ARG A 284 -11.20 10.01 4.29
N LEU A 285 -12.49 9.77 4.21
CA LEU A 285 -13.48 10.47 5.03
C LEU A 285 -13.44 10.06 6.49
N MET A 286 -13.22 8.78 6.77
CA MET A 286 -13.18 8.24 8.13
C MET A 286 -11.84 8.45 8.85
N LEU A 287 -10.74 8.49 8.12
CA LEU A 287 -9.38 8.66 8.65
C LEU A 287 -8.93 10.12 8.58
N ASP A 288 -9.66 11.00 9.28
CA ASP A 288 -9.41 12.44 9.32
C ASP A 288 -8.01 12.81 9.83
N ASN A 289 -7.40 11.97 10.66
CA ASN A 289 -6.06 12.15 11.23
C ASN A 289 -4.92 11.52 10.41
N PHE A 290 -5.22 10.79 9.32
CA PHE A 290 -4.19 10.27 8.41
C PHE A 290 -3.77 11.35 7.41
N PRO A 291 -2.45 11.57 7.20
CA PRO A 291 -2.00 12.54 6.21
C PRO A 291 -2.29 12.07 4.78
N HIS A 292 -2.04 10.80 4.48
CA HIS A 292 -2.10 10.27 3.12
C HIS A 292 -3.04 9.07 2.98
N VAL A 293 -3.67 8.95 1.80
CA VAL A 293 -4.38 7.75 1.34
C VAL A 293 -3.83 7.36 0.00
N LYS A 294 -3.35 6.12 -0.09
CA LYS A 294 -2.71 5.60 -1.28
C LYS A 294 -3.61 4.60 -2.00
N THR A 295 -3.66 4.70 -3.31
CA THR A 295 -4.18 3.66 -4.19
C THR A 295 -3.01 2.82 -4.71
N PHE A 296 -3.13 1.49 -4.65
CA PHE A 296 -2.08 0.58 -5.09
C PHE A 296 -2.41 0.02 -6.46
N TRP A 297 -1.89 0.64 -7.52
CA TRP A 297 -2.29 0.37 -8.90
C TRP A 297 -2.10 -1.09 -9.35
N ILE A 298 -1.18 -1.85 -8.74
CA ILE A 298 -1.05 -3.29 -9.04
C ILE A 298 -2.30 -4.07 -8.64
N MET A 299 -2.94 -3.69 -7.54
CA MET A 299 -4.15 -4.36 -7.07
C MET A 299 -5.42 -3.73 -7.64
N ASN A 300 -5.45 -2.42 -7.86
CA ASN A 300 -6.65 -1.70 -8.33
C ASN A 300 -6.69 -1.46 -9.85
N THR A 301 -5.63 -1.68 -10.60
CA THR A 301 -5.31 -1.21 -11.96
C THR A 301 -4.89 0.26 -11.99
N ILE A 302 -4.16 0.65 -13.04
CA ILE A 302 -3.69 2.04 -13.16
C ILE A 302 -4.84 3.02 -13.43
N GLU A 303 -5.86 2.61 -14.18
CA GLU A 303 -7.02 3.43 -14.52
C GLU A 303 -7.89 3.74 -13.30
N ILE A 304 -8.12 2.74 -12.45
CA ILE A 304 -8.83 2.93 -11.18
C ILE A 304 -7.99 3.79 -10.25
N SER A 305 -6.69 3.57 -10.17
CA SER A 305 -5.79 4.36 -9.32
C SER A 305 -5.72 5.83 -9.75
N GLN A 306 -5.70 6.10 -11.05
CA GLN A 306 -5.78 7.42 -11.62
C GLN A 306 -7.10 8.13 -11.26
N THR A 307 -8.23 7.40 -11.39
CA THR A 307 -9.55 7.91 -11.01
C THR A 307 -9.64 8.17 -9.50
N ALA A 308 -9.03 7.31 -8.68
CA ALA A 308 -9.02 7.40 -7.22
C ALA A 308 -8.37 8.70 -6.70
N LEU A 309 -7.52 9.37 -7.49
CA LEU A 309 -6.98 10.70 -7.18
C LEU A 309 -8.08 11.79 -7.06
N TRP A 310 -9.28 11.52 -7.57
CA TRP A 310 -10.48 12.35 -7.41
C TRP A 310 -11.43 11.79 -6.35
N TYR A 311 -11.13 10.62 -5.80
CA TYR A 311 -11.92 9.93 -4.78
C TYR A 311 -11.23 9.89 -3.42
N GLY A 312 -10.29 10.80 -3.17
CA GLY A 312 -9.66 10.95 -1.85
C GLY A 312 -8.23 10.43 -1.76
N ALA A 313 -7.74 9.66 -2.73
CA ALA A 313 -6.33 9.30 -2.79
C ALA A 313 -5.46 10.50 -3.17
N ASP A 314 -4.27 10.58 -2.58
CA ASP A 314 -3.24 11.56 -2.91
C ASP A 314 -1.89 10.90 -3.26
N ASP A 315 -1.85 9.56 -3.31
CA ASP A 315 -0.66 8.79 -3.63
C ASP A 315 -1.04 7.62 -4.54
N ILE A 316 -0.31 7.45 -5.65
CA ILE A 316 -0.55 6.40 -6.65
C ILE A 316 0.40 5.21 -6.52
N ASP A 317 1.21 5.18 -5.44
CA ASP A 317 2.33 4.26 -5.25
C ASP A 317 3.51 4.57 -6.19
N GLY A 318 4.17 3.57 -6.74
CA GLY A 318 5.44 3.80 -7.41
C GLY A 318 5.72 2.91 -8.59
N THR A 319 7.00 2.83 -8.94
CA THR A 319 7.51 2.04 -10.06
C THR A 319 7.32 0.53 -9.86
N VAL A 320 7.28 0.08 -8.60
CA VAL A 320 6.99 -1.29 -8.16
C VAL A 320 7.81 -2.33 -8.94
N MET A 321 9.15 -2.23 -8.88
CA MET A 321 10.02 -3.23 -9.48
C MET A 321 10.00 -4.52 -8.65
N ASP A 322 9.90 -5.67 -9.31
CA ASP A 322 9.97 -7.02 -8.72
C ASP A 322 8.83 -7.42 -7.77
N TYR A 323 7.61 -6.92 -7.97
CA TYR A 323 6.48 -7.32 -7.15
C TYR A 323 6.01 -8.76 -7.46
N GLU A 324 5.93 -9.62 -6.43
CA GLU A 324 5.59 -11.05 -6.59
C GLU A 324 4.33 -11.51 -5.83
N ILE A 325 3.81 -10.72 -4.89
CA ILE A 325 2.79 -11.20 -3.94
C ILE A 325 1.45 -11.46 -4.60
N THR A 326 0.98 -10.55 -5.46
CA THR A 326 -0.28 -10.70 -6.18
C THR A 326 -0.02 -10.72 -7.66
N ARG A 327 -0.26 -11.84 -8.30
CA ARG A 327 -0.15 -11.97 -9.76
C ARG A 327 -1.52 -12.35 -10.31
N LYS A 328 -2.10 -11.48 -11.14
CA LYS A 328 -3.30 -11.82 -11.90
C LYS A 328 -3.02 -13.00 -12.83
N ARG A 329 -4.06 -13.73 -13.19
CA ARG A 329 -4.01 -14.97 -13.99
C ARG A 329 -3.33 -14.84 -15.35
N GLN A 330 -3.18 -13.63 -15.88
CA GLN A 330 -2.59 -13.38 -17.19
C GLN A 330 -1.20 -12.76 -17.01
N GLU A 331 -0.23 -13.38 -17.65
CA GLU A 331 1.17 -12.94 -17.72
C GLU A 331 1.35 -11.55 -18.37
N GLU A 332 0.26 -10.96 -18.87
CA GLU A 332 0.22 -9.68 -19.58
C GLU A 332 -0.12 -8.47 -18.71
N THR A 333 -0.37 -8.62 -17.40
CA THR A 333 -0.57 -7.45 -16.54
C THR A 333 0.74 -6.74 -16.32
N GLN A 334 0.77 -5.45 -16.63
CA GLN A 334 1.90 -4.58 -16.36
C GLN A 334 2.25 -4.66 -14.86
N GLN A 335 3.43 -5.15 -14.57
CA GLN A 335 3.92 -5.35 -13.20
C GLN A 335 4.87 -4.24 -12.77
N ARG A 336 5.19 -3.32 -13.67
CA ARG A 336 6.13 -2.22 -13.47
C ARG A 336 5.68 -1.01 -14.28
N LEU A 337 5.79 0.18 -13.67
CA LEU A 337 5.67 1.46 -14.34
C LEU A 337 7.02 2.18 -14.32
N THR A 338 7.33 2.89 -15.38
CA THR A 338 8.44 3.83 -15.40
C THR A 338 8.03 5.11 -14.68
N GLN A 339 9.02 5.89 -14.21
CA GLN A 339 8.76 7.21 -13.64
C GLN A 339 7.95 8.08 -14.62
N ARG A 340 8.29 8.03 -15.89
CA ARG A 340 7.59 8.77 -16.95
C ARG A 340 6.11 8.44 -17.01
N GLU A 341 5.77 7.14 -17.06
CA GLU A 341 4.38 6.70 -17.09
C GLU A 341 3.60 7.16 -15.85
N LEU A 342 4.21 7.11 -14.67
CA LEU A 342 3.59 7.63 -13.44
C LEU A 342 3.31 9.13 -13.54
N LEU A 343 4.28 9.93 -13.99
CA LEU A 343 4.13 11.37 -14.18
C LEU A 343 3.01 11.68 -15.18
N GLU A 344 3.00 11.02 -16.34
CA GLU A 344 1.98 11.19 -17.37
C GLU A 344 0.57 10.86 -16.83
N ARG A 345 0.43 9.76 -16.07
CA ARG A 345 -0.85 9.38 -15.46
C ARG A 345 -1.36 10.37 -14.41
N ILE A 346 -0.46 10.92 -13.60
CA ILE A 346 -0.83 11.93 -12.60
C ILE A 346 -1.27 13.23 -13.27
N VAL A 347 -0.52 13.69 -14.28
CA VAL A 347 -0.86 14.92 -15.02
C VAL A 347 -2.15 14.75 -15.83
N GLU A 348 -2.35 13.60 -16.48
CA GLU A 348 -3.58 13.28 -17.19
C GLU A 348 -4.81 13.27 -16.25
N ALA A 349 -4.62 12.90 -14.99
CA ALA A 349 -5.65 13.02 -13.95
C ALA A 349 -5.88 14.46 -13.49
N GLY A 350 -5.16 15.45 -14.00
CA GLY A 350 -5.27 16.85 -13.59
C GLY A 350 -4.66 17.14 -12.22
N ARG A 351 -3.65 16.37 -11.80
CA ARG A 351 -2.93 16.54 -10.52
C ARG A 351 -1.47 16.91 -10.74
N ALA A 352 -0.86 17.51 -9.72
CA ALA A 352 0.55 17.87 -9.73
C ALA A 352 1.40 16.71 -9.18
N PRO A 353 2.28 16.10 -9.99
CA PRO A 353 3.10 14.97 -9.53
C PRO A 353 4.18 15.44 -8.55
N VAL A 354 4.34 14.71 -7.44
CA VAL A 354 5.37 14.97 -6.43
C VAL A 354 6.08 13.67 -6.09
N GLU A 355 7.38 13.61 -6.31
CA GLU A 355 8.18 12.47 -5.89
C GLU A 355 8.46 12.53 -4.40
N ARG A 356 8.25 11.41 -3.71
CA ARG A 356 8.52 11.23 -2.28
C ARG A 356 9.44 10.06 -1.99
N ASP A 357 10.03 10.05 -0.78
CA ASP A 357 10.64 8.85 -0.19
C ASP A 357 9.64 8.03 0.66
N SER A 358 10.11 6.99 1.35
CA SER A 358 9.26 6.13 2.19
C SER A 358 8.66 6.83 3.42
N LEU A 359 9.21 7.97 3.80
CA LEU A 359 8.75 8.79 4.95
C LEU A 359 7.93 10.01 4.51
N TYR A 360 7.55 10.07 3.24
CA TYR A 360 6.85 11.20 2.61
C TYR A 360 7.66 12.51 2.59
N ASN A 361 8.98 12.45 2.71
CA ASN A 361 9.79 13.61 2.37
C ASN A 361 9.76 13.84 0.85
N VAL A 362 9.53 15.08 0.44
CA VAL A 362 9.55 15.46 -0.98
C VAL A 362 10.98 15.31 -1.50
N VAL A 363 11.13 14.53 -2.57
CA VAL A 363 12.41 14.28 -3.25
C VAL A 363 12.57 15.19 -4.46
N ALA A 364 11.50 15.36 -5.24
CA ALA A 364 11.48 16.22 -6.40
C ALA A 364 10.06 16.72 -6.72
N ASP A 365 9.96 17.89 -7.31
CA ASP A 365 8.75 18.36 -7.97
C ASP A 365 8.66 17.68 -9.34
N GLY A 366 7.66 16.83 -9.51
CA GLY A 366 7.50 16.08 -10.76
C GLY A 366 7.16 16.98 -11.97
N ALA A 367 6.62 18.18 -11.75
CA ALA A 367 6.37 19.13 -12.81
C ALA A 367 7.67 19.63 -13.46
N GLU A 368 8.75 19.73 -12.70
CA GLU A 368 10.07 20.11 -13.20
C GLU A 368 10.69 19.01 -14.05
N LEU A 369 10.33 17.75 -13.78
CA LEU A 369 10.84 16.56 -14.49
C LEU A 369 10.13 16.30 -15.83
N LEU A 370 8.92 16.85 -16.04
CA LEU A 370 8.11 16.61 -17.25
C LEU A 370 8.78 17.08 -18.55
N PRO A 371 9.48 18.24 -18.64
CA PRO A 371 10.16 18.67 -19.85
C PRO A 371 11.30 17.74 -20.26
N GLU A 372 12.07 17.20 -19.30
CA GLU A 372 13.15 16.25 -19.55
C GLU A 372 12.60 14.89 -20.02
N VAL A 373 11.49 14.51 -19.46
CA VAL A 373 10.75 13.30 -19.81
C VAL A 373 10.11 13.42 -21.20
N ALA A 374 9.60 14.59 -21.60
CA ALA A 374 9.08 14.87 -22.94
C ALA A 374 10.19 14.99 -24.02
N GLY A 375 11.37 15.45 -23.66
CA GLY A 375 12.50 15.63 -24.58
C GLY A 375 13.19 14.32 -25.01
N GLY A 376 13.06 13.24 -24.24
CA GLY A 376 13.74 11.95 -24.52
C GLY A 376 13.13 11.12 -25.67
N THR A 377 11.99 11.52 -26.25
CA THR A 377 11.31 10.74 -27.33
C THR A 377 11.70 11.13 -28.74
N ALA A 378 12.50 12.18 -28.96
CA ALA A 378 12.86 12.64 -30.30
C ALA A 378 14.09 11.95 -30.93
N ALA A 379 14.79 11.06 -30.22
CA ALA A 379 16.06 10.48 -30.70
C ALA A 379 16.02 8.99 -31.09
N GLY A 380 14.83 8.35 -31.13
CA GLY A 380 14.73 6.90 -31.35
C GLY A 380 13.82 6.45 -32.49
N GLY A 381 13.51 7.29 -33.45
CA GLY A 381 12.54 6.95 -34.49
C GLY A 381 12.89 7.39 -35.90
N ALA A 382 14.05 6.99 -36.43
CA ALA A 382 14.30 7.10 -37.88
C ALA A 382 15.34 6.05 -38.32
N GLY A 383 14.90 4.99 -38.97
CA GLY A 383 15.81 4.09 -39.66
C GLY A 383 15.34 2.66 -39.79
N GLY A 384 14.40 2.42 -40.65
CA GLY A 384 14.02 1.06 -41.04
C GLY A 384 13.21 1.07 -42.34
N THR A 385 13.87 1.39 -43.43
CA THR A 385 13.35 1.36 -44.78
C THR A 385 12.84 -0.03 -45.13
N ALA A 386 11.63 -0.05 -45.69
CA ALA A 386 11.04 -1.14 -46.41
C ALA A 386 11.92 -1.57 -47.61
N ALA A 387 12.20 -2.86 -47.73
CA ALA A 387 12.61 -3.48 -48.94
C ALA A 387 11.76 -4.75 -49.12
N GLY A 388 10.88 -4.70 -50.08
CA GLY A 388 10.09 -5.84 -50.51
C GLY A 388 10.88 -6.86 -51.30
N ARG A 389 10.24 -8.04 -51.47
CA ARG A 389 10.18 -8.93 -52.66
C ARG A 389 9.46 -10.18 -52.21
N ALA A 390 8.32 -10.45 -52.78
CA ALA A 390 7.97 -11.29 -53.91
C ALA A 390 8.73 -12.63 -53.98
N GLY A 391 8.00 -13.72 -53.85
CA GLY A 391 8.34 -15.11 -54.04
C GLY A 391 7.25 -15.97 -53.44
#